data_615a38e4c78dfff1a7c1b8aaeb11ad2d
#
_entry.id   615a38e4c78dfff1a7c1b8aaeb11ad2d
#
_cell.length_a   1.000
_cell.length_b   1.000
_cell.length_c   1.000
_cell.angle_alpha   90.00
_cell.angle_beta   90.00
_cell.angle_gamma   90.00
#
_symmetry.space_group_name_H-M   'P 1'
#
loop_
_entity.id
_entity.type
_entity.pdbx_description
1 polymer ?
#
loop_
_entity_poly.entity_id
_entity_poly.type
_entity_poly.pdbx_seq_one_letter_code
_entity_poly.pdbx_strand_id
1 'polypeptide(L)'
;MRRLSLAAGFVLVAASAGAQAPSPFTPLGPTQAPRPAAPVQIPAVITPGQGVAIQSQQLPVLTAPDPASPAAPSATPVPGTPIAGDWQQRTAVDLVALDKVTARTTALTGKVGDTLRFGSLAIVLRGCVARPADQAADAAAFLDITDRAGAAVFRGWMVASMPALAIIEHPVYDIRLAACRP
;
A
#
# COMPACT_ATOMS: atom_id res chain seq x y z
N MET A 1 -60.24 -36.95 -22.12
CA MET A 1 -60.63 -35.61 -21.66
C MET A 1 -60.71 -35.62 -20.13
N ARG A 2 -59.70 -35.19 -19.44
CA ARG A 2 -59.68 -34.99 -17.96
C ARG A 2 -58.83 -33.75 -17.71
N ARG A 3 -59.49 -32.67 -17.33
CA ARG A 3 -58.83 -31.41 -16.91
C ARG A 3 -58.48 -31.54 -15.44
N LEU A 4 -57.18 -31.51 -15.10
CA LEU A 4 -56.72 -31.33 -13.72
C LEU A 4 -56.52 -29.83 -13.50
N SER A 5 -57.29 -29.26 -12.60
CA SER A 5 -57.12 -27.92 -12.07
C SER A 5 -56.13 -28.01 -10.90
N LEU A 6 -54.93 -27.39 -11.01
CA LEU A 6 -54.04 -27.15 -9.90
C LEU A 6 -54.43 -25.81 -9.24
N ALA A 7 -54.85 -25.88 -7.99
CA ALA A 7 -55.05 -24.73 -7.14
C ALA A 7 -53.67 -24.30 -6.58
N ALA A 8 -53.25 -23.09 -6.89
CA ALA A 8 -52.06 -22.47 -6.32
C ALA A 8 -52.43 -21.86 -4.96
N GLY A 9 -51.93 -22.44 -3.88
CA GLY A 9 -52.01 -21.86 -2.55
C GLY A 9 -50.95 -20.78 -2.36
N PHE A 10 -51.40 -19.55 -2.16
CA PHE A 10 -50.58 -18.39 -1.81
C PHE A 10 -50.38 -18.41 -0.30
N VAL A 11 -49.14 -18.72 0.17
CA VAL A 11 -48.76 -18.55 1.57
C VAL A 11 -48.23 -17.11 1.76
N LEU A 12 -49.04 -16.29 2.44
CA LEU A 12 -48.64 -14.99 2.90
C LEU A 12 -47.70 -15.16 4.11
N VAL A 13 -46.39 -14.89 3.92
CA VAL A 13 -45.42 -14.73 5.02
C VAL A 13 -45.50 -13.28 5.47
N ALA A 14 -46.08 -13.05 6.66
CA ALA A 14 -46.07 -11.74 7.30
C ALA A 14 -44.65 -11.48 7.85
N ALA A 15 -43.91 -10.52 7.24
CA ALA A 15 -42.66 -10.02 7.76
C ALA A 15 -42.94 -9.05 8.91
N SER A 16 -42.63 -9.48 10.14
CA SER A 16 -42.63 -8.62 11.34
C SER A 16 -41.43 -7.69 11.25
N ALA A 17 -41.66 -6.41 10.93
CA ALA A 17 -40.68 -5.34 11.07
C ALA A 17 -40.49 -5.04 12.56
N GLY A 18 -39.45 -5.59 13.17
CA GLY A 18 -39.00 -5.22 14.51
C GLY A 18 -38.40 -3.80 14.45
N ALA A 19 -39.11 -2.83 14.97
CA ALA A 19 -38.58 -1.49 15.20
C ALA A 19 -37.53 -1.59 16.30
N GLN A 20 -36.26 -1.46 15.96
CA GLN A 20 -35.16 -1.28 16.92
C GLN A 20 -35.25 0.14 17.46
N ALA A 21 -35.51 0.27 18.74
CA ALA A 21 -35.43 1.55 19.45
C ALA A 21 -34.00 2.09 19.40
N PRO A 22 -33.79 3.41 19.20
CA PRO A 22 -32.47 4.01 19.29
C PRO A 22 -31.91 3.86 20.69
N SER A 23 -30.70 3.33 20.80
CA SER A 23 -29.98 3.21 22.07
C SER A 23 -29.82 4.60 22.68
N PRO A 24 -30.07 4.80 24.01
CA PRO A 24 -29.83 6.06 24.66
C PRO A 24 -28.33 6.38 24.62
N PHE A 25 -28.00 7.56 24.09
CA PHE A 25 -26.65 8.11 24.14
C PHE A 25 -26.16 8.11 25.58
N THR A 26 -25.14 7.33 25.88
CA THR A 26 -24.42 7.41 27.14
C THR A 26 -23.69 8.76 27.14
N PRO A 27 -23.96 9.69 28.10
CA PRO A 27 -23.22 10.93 28.15
C PRO A 27 -21.75 10.62 28.44
N LEU A 28 -20.85 11.15 27.62
CA LEU A 28 -19.42 11.15 27.87
C LEU A 28 -19.20 11.78 29.26
N GLY A 29 -18.57 11.01 30.14
CA GLY A 29 -18.17 11.50 31.46
C GLY A 29 -17.30 12.77 31.35
N PRO A 30 -17.18 13.57 32.42
CA PRO A 30 -16.48 14.85 32.39
C PRO A 30 -15.06 14.64 31.85
N THR A 31 -14.76 15.38 30.77
CA THR A 31 -13.43 15.48 30.19
C THR A 31 -12.43 15.83 31.27
N GLN A 32 -11.59 14.88 31.67
CA GLN A 32 -10.48 15.19 32.57
C GLN A 32 -9.61 16.24 31.88
N ALA A 33 -9.46 17.39 32.52
CA ALA A 33 -8.55 18.42 32.10
C ALA A 33 -7.14 17.83 31.92
N PRO A 34 -6.41 18.19 30.87
CA PRO A 34 -5.05 17.70 30.69
C PRO A 34 -4.22 18.04 31.91
N ARG A 35 -3.61 17.00 32.50
CA ARG A 35 -2.69 17.14 33.63
C ARG A 35 -1.53 18.02 33.17
N PRO A 36 -1.14 19.07 33.96
CA PRO A 36 0.01 19.90 33.61
C PRO A 36 1.22 19.01 33.39
N ALA A 37 1.89 19.19 32.24
CA ALA A 37 3.14 18.51 31.95
C ALA A 37 4.16 18.84 33.05
N ALA A 38 4.82 17.80 33.55
CA ALA A 38 5.92 17.98 34.47
C ALA A 38 7.00 18.88 33.84
N PRO A 39 7.66 19.76 34.57
CA PRO A 39 8.69 20.62 34.00
C PRO A 39 9.79 19.76 33.42
N VAL A 40 10.06 19.99 32.13
CA VAL A 40 11.21 19.39 31.42
C VAL A 40 12.46 19.93 32.09
N GLN A 41 13.19 19.08 32.79
CA GLN A 41 14.51 19.42 33.31
C GLN A 41 15.45 19.57 32.10
N ILE A 42 15.82 20.81 31.82
CA ILE A 42 16.85 21.13 30.85
C ILE A 42 18.17 20.68 31.48
N PRO A 43 18.94 19.77 30.86
CA PRO A 43 20.25 19.42 31.40
C PRO A 43 21.13 20.66 31.49
N ALA A 44 21.85 20.76 32.58
CA ALA A 44 22.69 21.89 32.96
C ALA A 44 23.60 22.36 31.82
N VAL A 45 23.64 23.69 31.67
CA VAL A 45 24.57 24.42 30.80
C VAL A 45 25.98 23.86 31.01
N ILE A 46 26.59 23.34 29.93
CA ILE A 46 27.98 22.91 29.91
C ILE A 46 28.82 24.18 30.05
N THR A 47 29.52 24.29 31.16
CA THR A 47 30.51 25.35 31.41
C THR A 47 31.60 25.30 30.34
N PRO A 48 31.93 26.40 29.67
CA PRO A 48 33.04 26.42 28.71
C PRO A 48 34.38 26.35 29.49
N GLY A 49 35.04 25.22 29.42
CA GLY A 49 36.35 25.09 30.08
C GLY A 49 36.96 23.71 30.15
N GLN A 50 36.29 22.65 29.77
CA GLN A 50 36.93 21.34 29.67
C GLN A 50 37.12 20.97 28.20
N GLY A 51 38.31 21.16 27.71
CA GLY A 51 38.77 20.71 26.39
C GLY A 51 38.65 19.18 26.27
N VAL A 52 37.60 18.73 25.64
CA VAL A 52 37.53 17.36 25.15
C VAL A 52 38.44 17.31 23.94
N ALA A 53 39.59 16.64 24.07
CA ALA A 53 40.45 16.35 22.94
C ALA A 53 39.66 15.52 21.93
N ILE A 54 39.25 16.19 20.86
CA ILE A 54 38.67 15.52 19.71
C ILE A 54 39.81 14.81 19.02
N GLN A 55 39.93 13.49 19.28
CA GLN A 55 40.76 12.63 18.46
C GLN A 55 40.14 12.67 17.04
N SER A 56 40.81 13.38 16.15
CA SER A 56 40.50 13.34 14.73
C SER A 56 40.75 11.91 14.23
N GLN A 57 39.73 11.08 14.26
CA GLN A 57 39.74 9.85 13.48
C GLN A 57 39.80 10.26 12.03
N GLN A 58 40.94 10.07 11.42
CA GLN A 58 41.14 10.21 9.99
C GLN A 58 40.15 9.26 9.31
N LEU A 59 39.11 9.84 8.73
CA LEU A 59 38.28 9.14 7.78
C LEU A 59 39.15 8.62 6.65
N PRO A 60 39.02 7.34 6.24
CA PRO A 60 39.77 6.84 5.10
C PRO A 60 39.44 7.75 3.90
N VAL A 61 40.48 8.30 3.30
CA VAL A 61 40.40 9.06 2.04
C VAL A 61 39.80 8.10 1.02
N LEU A 62 38.54 8.32 0.65
CA LEU A 62 37.95 7.65 -0.50
C LEU A 62 38.74 8.14 -1.72
N THR A 63 39.69 7.32 -2.15
CA THR A 63 40.37 7.52 -3.43
C THR A 63 39.29 7.58 -4.51
N ALA A 64 39.30 8.69 -5.24
CA ALA A 64 38.38 8.85 -6.37
C ALA A 64 38.53 7.64 -7.30
N PRO A 65 37.42 7.07 -7.82
CA PRO A 65 37.51 5.97 -8.76
C PRO A 65 38.25 6.42 -10.00
N ASP A 66 39.20 5.58 -10.41
CA ASP A 66 40.00 5.74 -11.62
C ASP A 66 39.06 5.91 -12.84
N PRO A 67 39.25 6.95 -13.69
CA PRO A 67 38.39 7.19 -14.85
C PRO A 67 38.47 6.12 -15.94
N ALA A 68 39.26 5.06 -15.74
CA ALA A 68 39.41 3.95 -16.70
C ALA A 68 38.67 2.67 -16.30
N SER A 69 37.76 2.71 -15.32
CA SER A 69 36.94 1.51 -15.03
C SER A 69 35.99 1.28 -16.20
N PRO A 70 36.03 0.12 -16.90
CA PRO A 70 35.10 -0.16 -17.98
C PRO A 70 33.67 -0.06 -17.40
N ALA A 71 32.82 0.68 -18.11
CA ALA A 71 31.42 0.81 -17.76
C ALA A 71 30.86 -0.57 -17.43
N ALA A 72 30.41 -0.75 -16.21
CA ALA A 72 29.71 -1.97 -15.81
C ALA A 72 28.61 -2.22 -16.86
N PRO A 73 28.44 -3.45 -17.37
CA PRO A 73 27.39 -3.73 -18.30
C PRO A 73 26.08 -3.26 -17.68
N SER A 74 25.35 -2.40 -18.41
CA SER A 74 24.03 -1.93 -17.99
C SER A 74 23.22 -3.17 -17.65
N ALA A 75 23.09 -3.45 -16.35
CA ALA A 75 22.27 -4.56 -15.91
C ALA A 75 20.87 -4.28 -16.43
N THR A 76 20.47 -5.05 -17.43
CA THR A 76 19.07 -5.13 -17.83
C THR A 76 18.28 -5.30 -16.53
N PRO A 77 17.26 -4.47 -16.25
CA PRO A 77 16.51 -4.61 -15.02
C PRO A 77 15.95 -6.04 -14.98
N VAL A 78 16.56 -6.88 -14.18
CA VAL A 78 16.00 -8.21 -13.90
C VAL A 78 14.66 -7.93 -13.25
N PRO A 79 13.53 -8.41 -13.80
CA PRO A 79 12.25 -8.31 -13.14
C PRO A 79 12.45 -8.82 -11.71
N GLY A 80 12.15 -7.99 -10.71
CA GLY A 80 12.57 -8.12 -9.33
C GLY A 80 12.63 -9.58 -8.88
N THR A 81 13.71 -9.90 -8.16
CA THR A 81 13.96 -11.24 -7.60
C THR A 81 12.65 -11.81 -7.06
N PRO A 82 12.25 -13.03 -7.42
CA PRO A 82 11.01 -13.63 -6.97
C PRO A 82 10.92 -13.54 -5.46
N ILE A 83 9.80 -13.08 -4.93
CA ILE A 83 9.54 -13.12 -3.50
C ILE A 83 9.68 -14.58 -3.07
N ALA A 84 10.49 -14.84 -2.04
CA ALA A 84 10.74 -16.20 -1.57
C ALA A 84 9.43 -16.91 -1.18
N GLY A 85 9.21 -18.13 -1.67
CA GLY A 85 8.03 -18.96 -1.39
C GLY A 85 7.39 -19.50 -2.68
N ASP A 86 6.29 -20.26 -2.51
CA ASP A 86 5.55 -20.93 -3.59
C ASP A 86 4.65 -19.97 -4.38
N TRP A 87 5.21 -18.83 -4.82
CA TRP A 87 4.47 -17.85 -5.59
C TRP A 87 4.36 -18.26 -7.06
N GLN A 88 3.17 -18.19 -7.61
CA GLN A 88 2.87 -18.49 -9.00
C GLN A 88 2.77 -17.22 -9.83
N GLN A 89 3.47 -17.18 -10.96
CA GLN A 89 3.37 -16.06 -11.90
C GLN A 89 1.93 -15.92 -12.42
N ARG A 90 1.50 -14.66 -12.54
CA ARG A 90 0.20 -14.27 -13.08
C ARG A 90 0.39 -13.22 -14.17
N THR A 91 -0.58 -13.16 -15.08
CA THR A 91 -0.48 -12.27 -16.24
C THR A 91 -1.31 -11.00 -16.08
N ALA A 92 -2.35 -11.02 -15.26
CA ALA A 92 -3.23 -9.89 -15.03
C ALA A 92 -3.12 -9.34 -13.60
N VAL A 93 -3.15 -8.02 -13.48
CA VAL A 93 -3.03 -7.26 -12.24
C VAL A 93 -4.30 -6.46 -12.04
N ASP A 94 -4.91 -6.57 -10.87
CA ASP A 94 -6.00 -5.72 -10.43
C ASP A 94 -5.52 -4.76 -9.35
N LEU A 95 -5.71 -3.47 -9.58
CA LEU A 95 -5.36 -2.40 -8.65
C LEU A 95 -6.61 -1.65 -8.23
N VAL A 96 -6.57 -1.08 -7.04
CA VAL A 96 -7.52 -0.07 -6.58
C VAL A 96 -6.79 1.25 -6.46
N ALA A 97 -7.25 2.24 -7.21
CA ALA A 97 -6.75 3.60 -7.19
C ALA A 97 -7.71 4.48 -6.39
N LEU A 98 -7.19 5.29 -5.48
CA LEU A 98 -7.94 6.24 -4.66
C LEU A 98 -7.52 7.67 -5.02
N ASP A 99 -8.50 8.50 -5.33
CA ASP A 99 -8.36 9.95 -5.31
C ASP A 99 -8.70 10.47 -3.90
N LYS A 100 -7.68 10.94 -3.19
CA LYS A 100 -7.79 11.40 -1.79
C LYS A 100 -8.56 12.72 -1.65
N VAL A 101 -8.63 13.51 -2.72
CA VAL A 101 -9.34 14.80 -2.71
C VAL A 101 -10.84 14.60 -2.84
N THR A 102 -11.25 13.70 -3.73
CA THR A 102 -12.67 13.41 -3.98
C THR A 102 -13.19 12.20 -3.22
N ALA A 103 -12.30 11.48 -2.50
CA ALA A 103 -12.58 10.21 -1.83
C ALA A 103 -13.18 9.14 -2.77
N ARG A 104 -12.83 9.18 -4.06
CA ARG A 104 -13.31 8.21 -5.05
C ARG A 104 -12.29 7.11 -5.28
N THR A 105 -12.78 5.88 -5.32
CA THR A 105 -12.00 4.71 -5.70
C THR A 105 -12.33 4.28 -7.13
N THR A 106 -11.32 3.82 -7.86
CA THR A 106 -11.43 3.30 -9.22
C THR A 106 -10.68 1.99 -9.31
N ALA A 107 -11.32 0.94 -9.83
CA ALA A 107 -10.64 -0.30 -10.14
C ALA A 107 -9.89 -0.15 -11.48
N LEU A 108 -8.63 -0.55 -11.49
CA LEU A 108 -7.78 -0.58 -12.67
C LEU A 108 -7.34 -2.02 -12.91
N THR A 109 -7.46 -2.49 -14.14
CA THR A 109 -7.00 -3.82 -14.55
C THR A 109 -6.08 -3.69 -15.74
N GLY A 110 -4.98 -4.44 -15.74
CA GLY A 110 -4.04 -4.49 -16.85
C GLY A 110 -3.24 -5.78 -16.84
N LYS A 111 -2.48 -6.01 -17.90
CA LYS A 111 -1.55 -7.14 -18.00
C LYS A 111 -0.15 -6.74 -17.58
N VAL A 112 0.64 -7.71 -17.16
CA VAL A 112 2.08 -7.52 -16.94
C VAL A 112 2.71 -7.01 -18.23
N GLY A 113 3.43 -5.91 -18.16
CA GLY A 113 4.00 -5.17 -19.28
C GLY A 113 3.20 -3.92 -19.68
N ASP A 114 1.93 -3.82 -19.29
CA ASP A 114 1.11 -2.65 -19.61
C ASP A 114 1.50 -1.42 -18.76
N THR A 115 1.14 -0.26 -19.28
CA THR A 115 1.19 1.02 -18.57
C THR A 115 -0.23 1.54 -18.38
N LEU A 116 -0.70 1.55 -17.14
CA LEU A 116 -1.99 2.13 -16.77
C LEU A 116 -1.81 3.62 -16.42
N ARG A 117 -2.90 4.39 -16.57
CA ARG A 117 -2.91 5.80 -16.19
C ARG A 117 -4.05 6.07 -15.20
N PHE A 118 -3.74 6.80 -14.15
CA PHE A 118 -4.73 7.28 -13.19
C PHE A 118 -4.38 8.70 -12.74
N GLY A 119 -5.20 9.65 -13.11
CA GLY A 119 -4.93 11.07 -12.86
C GLY A 119 -3.61 11.52 -13.47
N SER A 120 -2.66 11.94 -12.65
CA SER A 120 -1.31 12.30 -13.09
C SER A 120 -0.31 11.15 -13.08
N LEU A 121 -0.71 9.97 -12.60
CA LEU A 121 0.17 8.83 -12.45
C LEU A 121 0.22 7.96 -13.72
N ALA A 122 1.42 7.48 -14.06
CA ALA A 122 1.67 6.42 -15.00
C ALA A 122 2.20 5.21 -14.22
N ILE A 123 1.51 4.07 -14.32
CA ILE A 123 1.74 2.86 -13.54
C ILE A 123 2.16 1.75 -14.50
N VAL A 124 3.42 1.37 -14.47
CA VAL A 124 3.96 0.26 -15.28
C VAL A 124 3.88 -1.02 -14.47
N LEU A 125 3.21 -2.04 -15.00
CA LEU A 125 3.03 -3.35 -14.39
C LEU A 125 4.21 -4.25 -14.77
N ARG A 126 5.17 -4.46 -13.88
CA ARG A 126 6.41 -5.20 -14.17
C ARG A 126 6.30 -6.69 -13.89
N GLY A 127 5.49 -7.08 -12.93
CA GLY A 127 5.29 -8.47 -12.55
C GLY A 127 4.13 -8.64 -11.60
N CYS A 128 3.54 -9.84 -11.60
CA CYS A 128 2.46 -10.21 -10.70
C CYS A 128 2.61 -11.68 -10.32
N VAL A 129 2.46 -11.96 -9.04
CA VAL A 129 2.50 -13.31 -8.49
C VAL A 129 1.37 -13.48 -7.47
N ALA A 130 0.83 -14.68 -7.36
CA ALA A 130 -0.17 -15.02 -6.36
C ALA A 130 0.18 -16.32 -5.64
N ARG A 131 -0.31 -16.48 -4.43
CA ARG A 131 -0.21 -17.76 -3.72
C ARG A 131 -0.98 -18.84 -4.45
N PRO A 132 -0.53 -20.11 -4.37
CA PRO A 132 -1.29 -21.26 -4.87
C PRO A 132 -2.66 -21.35 -4.19
N ALA A 133 -3.61 -22.02 -4.84
CA ALA A 133 -4.99 -22.10 -4.37
C ALA A 133 -5.18 -22.90 -3.06
N ASP A 134 -4.21 -23.73 -2.69
CA ASP A 134 -4.15 -24.52 -1.45
C ASP A 134 -3.59 -23.73 -0.25
N GLN A 135 -3.16 -22.50 -0.45
CA GLN A 135 -2.64 -21.61 0.58
C GLN A 135 -3.58 -20.42 0.82
N ALA A 136 -3.34 -19.70 1.92
CA ALA A 136 -4.05 -18.45 2.17
C ALA A 136 -3.88 -17.50 1.00
N ALA A 137 -5.00 -16.99 0.47
CA ALA A 137 -5.00 -16.14 -0.71
C ALA A 137 -4.18 -14.86 -0.47
N ASP A 138 -3.19 -14.63 -1.31
CA ASP A 138 -2.39 -13.41 -1.31
C ASP A 138 -1.82 -13.15 -2.70
N ALA A 139 -1.46 -11.91 -2.97
CA ALA A 139 -0.89 -11.47 -4.23
C ALA A 139 0.21 -10.44 -4.00
N ALA A 140 1.19 -10.41 -4.90
CA ALA A 140 2.21 -9.38 -4.91
C ALA A 140 2.48 -8.93 -6.36
N ALA A 141 2.57 -7.60 -6.57
CA ALA A 141 2.88 -7.03 -7.88
C ALA A 141 4.07 -6.09 -7.78
N PHE A 142 4.97 -6.16 -8.76
CA PHE A 142 6.05 -5.19 -8.91
C PHE A 142 5.57 -4.06 -9.80
N LEU A 143 5.51 -2.86 -9.23
CA LEU A 143 5.03 -1.66 -9.89
C LEU A 143 6.16 -0.63 -10.02
N ASP A 144 6.10 0.12 -11.11
CA ASP A 144 6.96 1.29 -11.35
C ASP A 144 6.02 2.46 -11.66
N ILE A 145 5.92 3.42 -10.73
CA ILE A 145 4.95 4.49 -10.79
C ILE A 145 5.69 5.82 -10.91
N THR A 146 5.35 6.59 -11.92
CA THR A 146 5.88 7.93 -12.14
C THR A 146 4.74 8.95 -12.19
N ASP A 147 5.04 10.19 -11.90
CA ASP A 147 4.12 11.30 -12.09
C ASP A 147 4.14 11.80 -13.54
N ARG A 148 3.35 12.86 -13.83
CA ARG A 148 3.30 13.48 -15.16
C ARG A 148 4.62 14.09 -15.60
N ALA A 149 5.46 14.54 -14.66
CA ALA A 149 6.77 15.10 -14.93
C ALA A 149 7.84 14.02 -15.15
N GLY A 150 7.48 12.74 -14.96
CA GLY A 150 8.41 11.62 -15.05
C GLY A 150 9.18 11.34 -13.76
N ALA A 151 8.89 12.07 -12.68
CA ALA A 151 9.50 11.80 -11.38
C ALA A 151 9.01 10.47 -10.81
N ALA A 152 9.92 9.68 -10.23
CA ALA A 152 9.58 8.42 -9.60
C ALA A 152 8.77 8.66 -8.32
N VAL A 153 7.56 8.09 -8.27
CA VAL A 153 6.67 8.15 -7.10
C VAL A 153 6.79 6.88 -6.27
N PHE A 154 6.93 5.73 -6.94
CA PHE A 154 7.08 4.44 -6.29
C PHE A 154 7.75 3.44 -7.22
N ARG A 155 8.61 2.59 -6.69
CA ARG A 155 9.16 1.44 -7.40
C ARG A 155 9.41 0.31 -6.43
N GLY A 156 8.68 -0.79 -6.57
CA GLY A 156 8.85 -1.93 -5.67
C GLY A 156 7.71 -2.93 -5.74
N TRP A 157 7.77 -3.89 -4.81
CA TRP A 157 6.72 -4.87 -4.61
C TRP A 157 5.62 -4.32 -3.71
N MET A 158 4.39 -4.47 -4.14
CA MET A 158 3.18 -4.18 -3.39
C MET A 158 2.47 -5.50 -3.09
N VAL A 159 2.19 -5.76 -1.82
CA VAL A 159 1.57 -7.01 -1.35
C VAL A 159 0.14 -6.73 -0.91
N ALA A 160 -0.82 -7.53 -1.40
CA ALA A 160 -2.23 -7.28 -1.16
C ALA A 160 -2.62 -7.42 0.32
N SER A 161 -2.07 -8.43 1.01
CA SER A 161 -2.33 -8.66 2.45
C SER A 161 -1.66 -7.63 3.37
N MET A 162 -0.63 -6.91 2.89
CA MET A 162 0.15 -5.97 3.68
C MET A 162 0.30 -4.61 2.99
N PRO A 163 -0.80 -3.89 2.76
CA PRO A 163 -0.77 -2.63 2.00
C PRO A 163 0.08 -1.54 2.67
N ALA A 164 0.30 -1.63 3.98
CA ALA A 164 1.12 -0.66 4.71
C ALA A 164 2.63 -0.77 4.42
N LEU A 165 3.11 -1.86 3.79
CA LEU A 165 4.52 -2.01 3.43
C LEU A 165 4.90 -1.23 2.16
N ALA A 166 3.93 -0.86 1.34
CA ALA A 166 4.14 -0.21 0.07
C ALA A 166 3.21 1.01 -0.05
N ILE A 167 3.62 2.10 0.56
CA ILE A 167 2.87 3.35 0.56
C ILE A 167 3.40 4.24 -0.57
N ILE A 168 2.50 4.80 -1.35
CA ILE A 168 2.82 5.78 -2.38
C ILE A 168 2.84 7.17 -1.75
N GLU A 169 3.96 7.85 -1.82
CA GLU A 169 4.10 9.23 -1.34
C GLU A 169 3.61 10.22 -2.41
N HIS A 170 2.29 10.25 -2.65
CA HIS A 170 1.67 11.20 -3.56
C HIS A 170 0.55 11.98 -2.84
N PRO A 171 0.48 13.31 -2.97
CA PRO A 171 -0.47 14.12 -2.18
C PRO A 171 -1.94 13.83 -2.52
N VAL A 172 -2.24 13.48 -3.77
CA VAL A 172 -3.61 13.36 -4.27
C VAL A 172 -4.04 11.92 -4.45
N TYR A 173 -3.14 11.02 -4.84
CA TYR A 173 -3.49 9.66 -5.23
C TYR A 173 -2.87 8.61 -4.32
N ASP A 174 -3.56 7.47 -4.17
CA ASP A 174 -3.05 6.24 -3.57
C ASP A 174 -3.38 5.06 -4.49
N ILE A 175 -2.49 4.08 -4.56
CA ILE A 175 -2.66 2.86 -5.35
C ILE A 175 -2.42 1.67 -4.44
N ARG A 176 -3.28 0.67 -4.55
CA ARG A 176 -3.17 -0.60 -3.81
C ARG A 176 -3.37 -1.78 -4.74
N LEU A 177 -2.64 -2.84 -4.48
CA LEU A 177 -2.86 -4.12 -5.13
C LEU A 177 -4.12 -4.77 -4.55
N ALA A 178 -5.02 -5.20 -5.44
CA ALA A 178 -6.19 -5.98 -5.06
C ALA A 178 -5.96 -7.48 -5.31
N ALA A 179 -5.50 -7.84 -6.51
CA ALA A 179 -5.29 -9.24 -6.87
C ALA A 179 -4.33 -9.41 -8.06
N CYS A 180 -3.82 -10.63 -8.22
CA CYS A 180 -3.16 -11.12 -9.43
C CYS A 180 -3.98 -12.28 -10.01
N ARG A 181 -4.27 -12.22 -11.31
CA ARG A 181 -5.05 -13.26 -12.01
C ARG A 181 -4.25 -13.93 -13.14
N PRO A 182 -4.67 -15.15 -13.57
CA PRO A 182 -4.09 -15.83 -14.75
C PRO A 182 -4.13 -14.98 -16.01
#